data_9eba50e0ca9c8599d916003e96b3d04d
#
_entry.id   9eba50e0ca9c8599d916003e96b3d04d
#
_cell.length_a   1.000
_cell.length_b   1.000
_cell.length_c   1.000
_cell.angle_alpha   90.00
_cell.angle_beta   90.00
_cell.angle_gamma   90.00
#
_symmetry.space_group_name_H-M   'P 1'
#
loop_
_entity.id
_entity.type
_entity.pdbx_description
1 polymer ?
#
loop_
_entity_poly.entity_id
_entity_poly.type
_entity_poly.pdbx_seq_one_letter_code
_entity_poly.pdbx_strand_id
1 'polypeptide(L)'
;MFKNFDDRRAVYSGAIGKDALLEFIQRYAVPLVVEFNHETAQKIFRGLVKSHILLFVNYKSDEYETTVKVATKLAEEFRNKVMFVTVDTEEDDHRRIIEFLGLKGEKFPTMRIIQMKDDIDKYKAVEGQHDQHDITNEDNLRKFVQDYLDGKVPQHYLTEDLPEDWNKHPVKYLTGKNFDEVVMDKSKNVLVQFHAPWCGHCKKLAPVWDKLAETLEAEKKEDVAVAKMDATINELPHSRVRSFPTIRLYKKGDDKEQVEYNGERKFFFK
;
A
#
# COMPACT_ATOMS: atom_id res chain seq x y z
N MET A 1 9.96 4.10 34.56
CA MET A 1 10.26 2.87 33.79
C MET A 1 11.71 2.89 33.38
N PHE A 2 12.43 1.80 33.60
CA PHE A 2 13.80 1.63 33.08
C PHE A 2 13.76 0.78 31.81
N LYS A 3 14.62 1.06 30.87
CA LYS A 3 14.74 0.41 29.57
C LYS A 3 16.23 0.32 29.15
N ASN A 4 16.56 -0.53 28.20
CA ASN A 4 17.94 -0.73 27.72
C ASN A 4 18.25 0.03 26.42
N PHE A 5 17.39 0.95 26.01
CA PHE A 5 17.48 1.75 24.81
C PHE A 5 17.14 3.23 25.07
N ASP A 6 17.44 4.12 24.14
CA ASP A 6 17.26 5.58 24.22
C ASP A 6 17.79 6.17 25.54
N ASP A 7 17.00 7.01 26.22
CA ASP A 7 17.36 7.66 27.50
C ASP A 7 17.48 6.69 28.70
N ARG A 8 17.32 5.39 28.49
CA ARG A 8 17.36 4.35 29.52
C ARG A 8 16.34 4.52 30.65
N ARG A 9 15.67 5.67 30.75
CA ARG A 9 14.70 5.98 31.80
C ARG A 9 13.56 6.83 31.25
N ALA A 10 12.33 6.45 31.55
CA ALA A 10 11.15 7.30 31.35
C ALA A 10 10.48 7.57 32.70
N VAL A 11 10.15 8.83 32.97
CA VAL A 11 9.48 9.25 34.21
C VAL A 11 8.02 9.53 33.91
N TYR A 12 7.13 8.92 34.71
CA TYR A 12 5.70 9.21 34.65
C TYR A 12 5.38 10.34 35.65
N SER A 13 4.70 11.37 35.19
CA SER A 13 4.28 12.52 35.97
C SER A 13 2.78 12.75 36.01
N GLY A 14 1.98 11.84 35.42
CA GLY A 14 0.53 11.95 35.35
C GLY A 14 -0.18 11.36 36.56
N ALA A 15 -1.51 11.41 36.57
CA ALA A 15 -2.34 10.78 37.59
C ALA A 15 -2.20 9.24 37.54
N ILE A 16 -2.09 8.60 38.70
CA ILE A 16 -1.94 7.15 38.80
C ILE A 16 -3.29 6.48 38.50
N GLY A 17 -3.38 5.81 37.38
CA GLY A 17 -4.53 5.03 36.96
C GLY A 17 -4.09 3.92 36.00
N LYS A 18 -4.85 2.81 35.98
CA LYS A 18 -4.52 1.63 35.15
C LYS A 18 -4.29 2.00 33.70
N ASP A 19 -5.25 2.70 33.09
CA ASP A 19 -5.21 3.01 31.64
C ASP A 19 -4.09 4.00 31.32
N ALA A 20 -3.89 5.02 32.15
CA ALA A 20 -2.82 6.00 31.99
C ALA A 20 -1.42 5.38 32.14
N LEU A 21 -1.26 4.43 33.07
CA LEU A 21 0.00 3.70 33.22
C LEU A 21 0.25 2.72 32.07
N LEU A 22 -0.80 2.03 31.57
CA LEU A 22 -0.68 1.16 30.40
C LEU A 22 -0.29 1.98 29.15
N GLU A 23 -0.94 3.10 28.92
CA GLU A 23 -0.57 4.02 27.82
C GLU A 23 0.87 4.50 27.93
N PHE A 24 1.31 4.90 29.14
CA PHE A 24 2.68 5.30 29.39
C PHE A 24 3.68 4.16 29.09
N ILE A 25 3.40 2.94 29.57
CA ILE A 25 4.26 1.78 29.33
C ILE A 25 4.34 1.51 27.83
N GLN A 26 3.22 1.44 27.12
CA GLN A 26 3.17 1.18 25.68
C GLN A 26 3.93 2.25 24.88
N ARG A 27 3.79 3.50 25.28
CA ARG A 27 4.47 4.66 24.67
C ARG A 27 5.99 4.59 24.76
N TYR A 28 6.52 4.10 25.86
CA TYR A 28 7.95 4.06 26.16
C TYR A 28 8.58 2.67 26.10
N ALA A 29 7.79 1.64 25.77
CA ALA A 29 8.26 0.25 25.67
C ALA A 29 8.97 -0.07 24.33
N VAL A 30 8.92 0.83 23.36
CA VAL A 30 9.58 0.70 22.06
C VAL A 30 10.66 1.78 21.90
N PRO A 31 11.77 1.49 21.22
CA PRO A 31 12.78 2.50 20.85
C PRO A 31 12.19 3.63 20.01
N LEU A 32 12.87 4.78 20.00
CA LEU A 32 12.52 5.92 19.14
C LEU A 32 12.59 5.55 17.65
N VAL A 33 13.65 4.83 17.27
CA VAL A 33 13.82 4.25 15.96
C VAL A 33 13.83 2.73 16.12
N VAL A 34 12.97 2.06 15.38
CA VAL A 34 12.80 0.59 15.45
C VAL A 34 13.37 -0.04 14.19
N GLU A 35 14.28 -0.98 14.34
CA GLU A 35 14.71 -1.82 13.22
C GLU A 35 13.60 -2.82 12.88
N PHE A 36 13.24 -2.89 11.61
CA PHE A 36 12.24 -3.83 11.12
C PHE A 36 12.84 -5.25 11.08
N ASN A 37 12.19 -6.19 11.77
CA ASN A 37 12.48 -7.62 11.72
C ASN A 37 11.26 -8.41 12.21
N HIS A 38 11.31 -9.73 12.21
CA HIS A 38 10.19 -10.59 12.65
C HIS A 38 9.72 -10.32 14.08
N GLU A 39 10.63 -10.00 15.00
CA GLU A 39 10.30 -9.76 16.42
C GLU A 39 9.64 -8.38 16.59
N THR A 40 10.15 -7.38 15.88
CA THR A 40 9.67 -6.00 15.99
C THR A 40 8.42 -5.75 15.16
N ALA A 41 8.18 -6.51 14.09
CA ALA A 41 7.02 -6.34 13.21
C ALA A 41 5.68 -6.36 13.96
N GLN A 42 5.51 -7.28 14.94
CA GLN A 42 4.30 -7.30 15.74
C GLN A 42 4.14 -6.05 16.61
N LYS A 43 5.23 -5.54 17.18
CA LYS A 43 5.21 -4.32 18.00
C LYS A 43 4.91 -3.08 17.16
N ILE A 44 5.48 -3.02 15.97
CA ILE A 44 5.25 -1.96 14.99
C ILE A 44 3.76 -1.94 14.61
N PHE A 45 3.24 -3.05 14.09
CA PHE A 45 1.89 -3.07 13.50
C PHE A 45 0.74 -3.13 14.51
N ARG A 46 0.96 -3.61 15.74
CA ARG A 46 -0.06 -3.67 16.79
C ARG A 46 0.03 -2.55 17.82
N GLY A 47 1.02 -1.65 17.68
CA GLY A 47 1.23 -0.54 18.58
C GLY A 47 0.10 0.50 18.58
N LEU A 48 0.16 1.45 19.52
CA LEU A 48 -0.79 2.57 19.64
C LEU A 48 -0.63 3.56 18.48
N VAL A 49 0.62 3.81 18.06
CA VAL A 49 0.93 4.70 16.94
C VAL A 49 0.56 3.99 15.66
N LYS A 50 -0.32 4.60 14.87
CA LYS A 50 -0.84 4.00 13.62
C LYS A 50 -0.13 4.49 12.38
N SER A 51 0.65 5.55 12.48
CA SER A 51 1.44 6.11 11.38
C SER A 51 2.90 5.75 11.56
N HIS A 52 3.52 5.22 10.51
CA HIS A 52 4.90 4.74 10.53
C HIS A 52 5.63 5.31 9.33
N ILE A 53 6.78 5.96 9.55
CA ILE A 53 7.71 6.25 8.46
C ILE A 53 8.73 5.13 8.36
N LEU A 54 8.84 4.53 7.17
CA LEU A 54 9.75 3.45 6.84
C LEU A 54 10.91 4.02 6.05
N LEU A 55 12.11 3.90 6.58
CA LEU A 55 13.37 4.36 5.99
C LEU A 55 14.14 3.15 5.47
N PHE A 56 14.13 2.98 4.15
CA PHE A 56 14.79 1.87 3.46
C PHE A 56 16.23 2.25 3.18
N VAL A 57 17.16 1.57 3.82
CA VAL A 57 18.59 1.85 3.74
C VAL A 57 19.41 0.57 3.94
N ASN A 58 20.54 0.45 3.24
CA ASN A 58 21.49 -0.63 3.49
C ASN A 58 22.19 -0.38 4.84
N TYR A 59 22.05 -1.32 5.79
CA TYR A 59 22.63 -1.18 7.14
C TYR A 59 24.17 -1.20 7.14
N LYS A 60 24.79 -1.63 6.05
CA LYS A 60 26.26 -1.62 5.85
C LYS A 60 26.76 -0.36 5.15
N SER A 61 25.88 0.56 4.75
CA SER A 61 26.26 1.82 4.11
C SER A 61 26.66 2.88 5.12
N ASP A 62 27.47 3.84 4.69
CA ASP A 62 27.88 5.00 5.50
C ASP A 62 26.68 5.92 5.86
N GLU A 63 25.60 5.82 5.07
CA GLU A 63 24.38 6.61 5.27
C GLU A 63 23.54 6.10 6.45
N TYR A 64 23.67 4.83 6.84
CA TYR A 64 22.85 4.21 7.88
C TYR A 64 22.96 4.92 9.24
N GLU A 65 24.20 5.14 9.71
CA GLU A 65 24.41 5.83 11.00
C GLU A 65 23.85 7.24 11.00
N THR A 66 24.03 7.98 9.90
CA THR A 66 23.48 9.34 9.76
C THR A 66 21.96 9.31 9.74
N THR A 67 21.37 8.38 8.99
CA THR A 67 19.91 8.16 8.96
C THR A 67 19.35 7.90 10.35
N VAL A 68 19.96 7.00 11.12
CA VAL A 68 19.52 6.68 12.49
C VAL A 68 19.62 7.89 13.40
N LYS A 69 20.70 8.70 13.32
CA LYS A 69 20.84 9.92 14.12
C LYS A 69 19.74 10.95 13.83
N VAL A 70 19.48 11.21 12.55
CA VAL A 70 18.41 12.13 12.10
C VAL A 70 17.05 11.59 12.51
N ALA A 71 16.80 10.31 12.24
CA ALA A 71 15.54 9.64 12.59
C ALA A 71 15.28 9.69 14.11
N THR A 72 16.30 9.47 14.96
CA THR A 72 16.15 9.51 16.41
C THR A 72 15.72 10.89 16.89
N LYS A 73 16.34 11.95 16.38
CA LYS A 73 15.99 13.33 16.71
C LYS A 73 14.54 13.66 16.33
N LEU A 74 14.13 13.27 15.12
CA LEU A 74 12.77 13.51 14.64
C LEU A 74 11.75 12.60 15.33
N ALA A 75 12.12 11.37 15.66
CA ALA A 75 11.25 10.46 16.41
C ALA A 75 10.92 11.01 17.81
N GLU A 76 11.79 11.79 18.38
CA GLU A 76 11.53 12.50 19.65
C GLU A 76 10.53 13.65 19.47
N GLU A 77 10.70 14.44 18.40
CA GLU A 77 9.82 15.55 18.01
C GLU A 77 8.39 15.05 17.67
N PHE A 78 8.30 13.95 16.91
CA PHE A 78 7.03 13.37 16.47
C PHE A 78 6.55 12.20 17.33
N ARG A 79 7.06 12.05 18.54
CA ARG A 79 6.71 10.98 19.45
C ARG A 79 5.20 10.86 19.61
N ASN A 80 4.67 9.65 19.49
CA ASN A 80 3.25 9.26 19.54
C ASN A 80 2.41 9.70 18.33
N LYS A 81 2.95 10.43 17.37
CA LYS A 81 2.27 10.77 16.13
C LYS A 81 2.72 9.84 15.00
N VAL A 82 4.04 9.66 14.87
CA VAL A 82 4.66 8.82 13.83
C VAL A 82 5.77 7.98 14.46
N MET A 83 5.79 6.68 14.16
CA MET A 83 6.87 5.78 14.54
C MET A 83 7.91 5.76 13.41
N PHE A 84 9.18 5.84 13.79
CA PHE A 84 10.29 5.77 12.84
C PHE A 84 10.83 4.34 12.80
N VAL A 85 10.89 3.76 11.59
CA VAL A 85 11.30 2.38 11.37
C VAL A 85 12.35 2.35 10.28
N THR A 86 13.49 1.72 10.53
CA THR A 86 14.49 1.42 9.49
C THR A 86 14.26 0.02 8.93
N VAL A 87 14.48 -0.15 7.63
CA VAL A 87 14.34 -1.43 6.92
C VAL A 87 15.62 -1.67 6.12
N ASP A 88 16.32 -2.76 6.43
CA ASP A 88 17.52 -3.13 5.67
C ASP A 88 17.14 -3.61 4.27
N THR A 89 17.74 -2.98 3.26
CA THR A 89 17.47 -3.30 1.84
C THR A 89 18.17 -4.55 1.36
N GLU A 90 19.16 -5.05 2.09
CA GLU A 90 19.93 -6.25 1.74
C GLU A 90 19.40 -7.52 2.42
N GLU A 91 18.44 -7.40 3.33
CA GLU A 91 17.86 -8.54 4.03
C GLU A 91 16.76 -9.19 3.17
N ASP A 92 16.93 -10.45 2.84
CA ASP A 92 15.99 -11.21 1.98
C ASP A 92 14.56 -11.25 2.55
N ASP A 93 14.42 -11.36 3.87
CA ASP A 93 13.13 -11.38 4.55
C ASP A 93 12.35 -10.07 4.39
N HIS A 94 13.04 -8.97 4.06
CA HIS A 94 12.41 -7.66 3.84
C HIS A 94 11.87 -7.46 2.41
N ARG A 95 12.13 -8.37 1.48
CA ARG A 95 11.62 -8.29 0.09
C ARG A 95 10.10 -8.11 0.02
N ARG A 96 9.37 -8.77 0.93
CA ARG A 96 7.90 -8.69 0.95
C ARG A 96 7.39 -7.28 1.26
N ILE A 97 7.99 -6.57 2.21
CA ILE A 97 7.59 -5.20 2.53
C ILE A 97 8.02 -4.22 1.43
N ILE A 98 9.18 -4.47 0.80
CA ILE A 98 9.66 -3.70 -0.36
C ILE A 98 8.68 -3.83 -1.53
N GLU A 99 8.27 -5.06 -1.88
CA GLU A 99 7.28 -5.31 -2.94
C GLU A 99 5.89 -4.75 -2.58
N PHE A 100 5.44 -4.93 -1.34
CA PHE A 100 4.16 -4.41 -0.86
C PHE A 100 4.05 -2.88 -0.96
N LEU A 101 5.17 -2.16 -0.86
CA LEU A 101 5.23 -0.71 -0.98
C LEU A 101 5.57 -0.23 -2.40
N GLY A 102 5.64 -1.16 -3.36
CA GLY A 102 5.95 -0.83 -4.76
C GLY A 102 7.37 -0.34 -4.98
N LEU A 103 8.31 -0.80 -4.14
CA LEU A 103 9.73 -0.37 -4.21
C LEU A 103 10.61 -1.31 -5.01
N LYS A 104 10.03 -2.34 -5.67
CA LYS A 104 10.79 -3.24 -6.53
C LYS A 104 11.37 -2.48 -7.72
N GLY A 105 12.70 -2.45 -7.82
CA GLY A 105 13.42 -1.71 -8.87
C GLY A 105 13.63 -0.22 -8.56
N GLU A 106 13.15 0.28 -7.43
CA GLU A 106 13.44 1.65 -6.96
C GLU A 106 14.89 1.77 -6.49
N LYS A 107 15.41 3.00 -6.55
CA LYS A 107 16.72 3.34 -6.01
C LYS A 107 16.63 3.50 -4.49
N PHE A 108 17.60 2.93 -3.77
CA PHE A 108 17.77 3.14 -2.33
C PHE A 108 18.95 4.09 -2.05
N PRO A 109 18.94 4.82 -0.93
CA PRO A 109 17.91 4.81 0.10
C PRO A 109 16.59 5.47 -0.35
N THR A 110 15.49 5.16 0.33
CA THR A 110 14.19 5.80 0.08
C THR A 110 13.29 5.76 1.32
N MET A 111 12.21 6.51 1.30
CA MET A 111 11.25 6.57 2.40
C MET A 111 9.80 6.42 1.94
N ARG A 112 8.97 5.85 2.81
CA ARG A 112 7.51 5.78 2.66
C ARG A 112 6.86 6.00 4.02
N ILE A 113 5.65 6.57 4.02
CA ILE A 113 4.80 6.54 5.21
C ILE A 113 3.67 5.55 4.98
N ILE A 114 3.34 4.79 6.01
CA ILE A 114 2.13 3.95 6.05
C ILE A 114 1.25 4.36 7.22
N GLN A 115 -0.04 4.27 7.03
CA GLN A 115 -1.02 4.46 8.09
C GLN A 115 -1.86 3.20 8.26
N MET A 116 -1.83 2.65 9.47
CA MET A 116 -2.55 1.44 9.86
C MET A 116 -3.95 1.83 10.36
N LYS A 117 -4.96 1.65 9.53
CA LYS A 117 -6.38 1.75 9.87
C LYS A 117 -7.03 0.38 9.69
N ASP A 118 -8.22 0.34 9.15
CA ASP A 118 -8.86 -0.91 8.70
C ASP A 118 -8.07 -1.58 7.59
N ASP A 119 -7.36 -0.77 6.80
CA ASP A 119 -6.41 -1.15 5.76
C ASP A 119 -5.11 -0.34 5.92
N ILE A 120 -4.08 -0.67 5.14
CA ILE A 120 -2.81 0.05 5.13
C ILE A 120 -2.83 1.10 4.03
N ASP A 121 -2.94 2.36 4.43
CA ASP A 121 -2.79 3.49 3.52
C ASP A 121 -1.29 3.79 3.33
N LYS A 122 -0.88 4.07 2.10
CA LYS A 122 0.51 4.32 1.70
C LYS A 122 0.67 5.77 1.28
N TYR A 123 1.82 6.36 1.60
CA TYR A 123 2.15 7.74 1.23
C TYR A 123 3.59 7.80 0.74
N LYS A 124 3.78 8.49 -0.39
CA LYS A 124 5.06 8.71 -1.04
C LYS A 124 5.41 10.20 -0.97
N ALA A 125 6.70 10.51 -0.89
CA ALA A 125 7.21 11.87 -1.02
C ALA A 125 6.70 12.52 -2.32
N VAL A 126 6.23 13.78 -2.23
CA VAL A 126 5.69 14.51 -3.36
C VAL A 126 6.85 15.13 -4.14
N GLU A 127 6.93 14.80 -5.42
CA GLU A 127 7.96 15.32 -6.32
C GLU A 127 7.97 16.85 -6.34
N GLY A 128 9.16 17.44 -6.32
CA GLY A 128 9.33 18.90 -6.25
C GLY A 128 9.11 19.52 -4.87
N GLN A 129 8.61 18.75 -3.89
CA GLN A 129 8.42 19.22 -2.50
C GLN A 129 9.31 18.46 -1.50
N HIS A 130 9.55 17.18 -1.74
CA HIS A 130 10.34 16.29 -0.90
C HIS A 130 11.27 15.45 -1.76
N ASP A 131 12.49 15.20 -1.31
CA ASP A 131 13.37 14.21 -1.92
C ASP A 131 13.23 12.86 -1.20
N GLN A 132 12.63 11.89 -1.87
CA GLN A 132 12.41 10.56 -1.28
C GLN A 132 13.70 9.77 -1.02
N HIS A 133 14.82 10.17 -1.63
CA HIS A 133 16.11 9.51 -1.53
C HIS A 133 17.06 10.19 -0.53
N ASP A 134 16.80 11.45 -0.17
CA ASP A 134 17.59 12.18 0.82
C ASP A 134 17.01 12.01 2.24
N ILE A 135 17.19 10.81 2.79
CA ILE A 135 16.72 10.43 4.13
C ILE A 135 17.68 10.82 5.25
N THR A 136 18.84 11.36 4.89
CA THR A 136 19.85 11.85 5.83
C THR A 136 19.70 13.35 6.12
N ASN A 137 18.90 14.03 5.35
CA ASN A 137 18.60 15.45 5.52
C ASN A 137 17.44 15.64 6.50
N GLU A 138 17.75 16.21 7.66
CA GLU A 138 16.79 16.42 8.73
C GLU A 138 15.58 17.27 8.30
N ASP A 139 15.82 18.35 7.57
CA ASP A 139 14.74 19.27 7.16
C ASP A 139 13.83 18.65 6.11
N ASN A 140 14.40 17.88 5.16
CA ASN A 140 13.62 17.13 4.18
C ASN A 140 12.74 16.09 4.85
N LEU A 141 13.31 15.29 5.74
CA LEU A 141 12.58 14.24 6.46
C LEU A 141 11.50 14.83 7.39
N ARG A 142 11.83 15.91 8.13
CA ARG A 142 10.88 16.66 8.97
C ARG A 142 9.72 17.20 8.16
N LYS A 143 10.03 17.84 7.02
CA LYS A 143 9.02 18.41 6.13
C LYS A 143 8.04 17.33 5.63
N PHE A 144 8.55 16.19 5.19
CA PHE A 144 7.69 15.09 4.70
C PHE A 144 6.77 14.57 5.79
N VAL A 145 7.28 14.34 7.00
CA VAL A 145 6.47 13.88 8.15
C VAL A 145 5.43 14.93 8.54
N GLN A 146 5.82 16.21 8.59
CA GLN A 146 4.90 17.28 8.97
C GLN A 146 3.81 17.48 7.90
N ASP A 147 4.17 17.52 6.63
CA ASP A 147 3.20 17.67 5.53
C ASP A 147 2.23 16.45 5.47
N TYR A 148 2.70 15.25 5.81
CA TYR A 148 1.83 14.10 5.98
C TYR A 148 0.83 14.32 7.15
N LEU A 149 1.29 14.74 8.31
CA LEU A 149 0.44 15.01 9.48
C LEU A 149 -0.58 16.14 9.23
N ASP A 150 -0.19 17.11 8.42
CA ASP A 150 -1.05 18.23 7.99
C ASP A 150 -2.06 17.83 6.88
N GLY A 151 -2.01 16.56 6.39
CA GLY A 151 -2.89 16.09 5.32
C GLY A 151 -2.55 16.63 3.93
N LYS A 152 -1.34 17.18 3.72
CA LYS A 152 -0.89 17.73 2.44
C LYS A 152 -0.29 16.69 1.51
N VAL A 153 0.10 15.51 2.03
CA VAL A 153 0.62 14.41 1.23
C VAL A 153 -0.55 13.54 0.79
N PRO A 154 -0.81 13.39 -0.52
CA PRO A 154 -1.89 12.53 -1.00
C PRO A 154 -1.57 11.06 -0.74
N GLN A 155 -2.62 10.25 -0.56
CA GLN A 155 -2.47 8.80 -0.50
C GLN A 155 -1.90 8.29 -1.82
N HIS A 156 -0.93 7.38 -1.72
CA HIS A 156 -0.29 6.76 -2.87
C HIS A 156 -0.92 5.40 -3.15
N TYR A 157 -1.39 5.21 -4.38
CA TYR A 157 -1.91 3.95 -4.89
C TYR A 157 -0.91 3.35 -5.86
N LEU A 158 -0.58 2.08 -5.66
CA LEU A 158 0.30 1.37 -6.59
C LEU A 158 -0.39 1.23 -7.95
N THR A 159 0.37 1.42 -9.00
CA THR A 159 -0.08 1.13 -10.35
C THR A 159 1.12 0.85 -11.25
N GLU A 160 0.97 -0.10 -12.15
CA GLU A 160 1.94 -0.38 -13.19
C GLU A 160 1.73 0.49 -14.43
N ASP A 161 2.69 0.47 -15.35
CA ASP A 161 2.54 1.14 -16.63
C ASP A 161 1.52 0.42 -17.51
N LEU A 162 0.74 1.21 -18.25
CA LEU A 162 -0.28 0.69 -19.16
C LEU A 162 0.39 0.04 -20.37
N PRO A 163 0.16 -1.27 -20.64
CA PRO A 163 0.67 -1.92 -21.82
C PRO A 163 0.11 -1.28 -23.12
N GLU A 164 0.92 -1.18 -24.16
CA GLU A 164 0.50 -0.58 -25.44
C GLU A 164 -0.66 -1.35 -26.12
N ASP A 165 -0.82 -2.61 -25.80
CA ASP A 165 -1.85 -3.51 -26.34
C ASP A 165 -3.03 -3.74 -25.40
N TRP A 166 -3.18 -2.94 -24.36
CA TRP A 166 -4.19 -3.09 -23.30
C TRP A 166 -5.63 -3.25 -23.82
N ASN A 167 -5.93 -2.72 -24.98
CA ASN A 167 -7.27 -2.75 -25.63
C ASN A 167 -7.32 -3.54 -26.96
N LYS A 168 -6.22 -4.19 -27.36
CA LYS A 168 -6.13 -4.93 -28.63
C LYS A 168 -6.78 -6.33 -28.56
N HIS A 169 -7.03 -6.83 -27.37
CA HIS A 169 -7.64 -8.14 -27.13
C HIS A 169 -9.09 -8.00 -26.67
N PRO A 170 -9.93 -9.05 -26.85
CA PRO A 170 -11.31 -9.05 -26.35
C PRO A 170 -11.40 -8.73 -24.86
N VAL A 171 -10.48 -9.29 -24.04
CA VAL A 171 -10.31 -8.92 -22.63
C VAL A 171 -9.39 -7.72 -22.52
N LYS A 172 -9.91 -6.58 -22.05
CA LYS A 172 -9.13 -5.36 -21.81
C LYS A 172 -8.25 -5.53 -20.58
N TYR A 173 -7.00 -5.04 -20.67
CA TYR A 173 -6.10 -5.03 -19.52
C TYR A 173 -6.21 -3.69 -18.79
N LEU A 174 -6.51 -3.73 -17.48
CA LEU A 174 -6.67 -2.55 -16.65
C LEU A 174 -5.51 -2.39 -15.69
N THR A 175 -5.08 -1.14 -15.54
CA THR A 175 -4.20 -0.67 -14.50
C THR A 175 -4.87 0.48 -13.74
N GLY A 176 -4.27 1.00 -12.67
CA GLY A 176 -4.81 2.21 -12.02
C GLY A 176 -4.89 3.44 -12.94
N LYS A 177 -4.13 3.43 -14.07
CA LYS A 177 -4.07 4.56 -15.00
C LYS A 177 -5.26 4.66 -15.96
N ASN A 178 -5.84 3.52 -16.36
CA ASN A 178 -6.97 3.48 -17.32
C ASN A 178 -8.26 2.93 -16.72
N PHE A 179 -8.26 2.57 -15.44
CA PHE A 179 -9.43 1.97 -14.78
C PHE A 179 -10.66 2.87 -14.90
N ASP A 180 -10.56 4.13 -14.51
CA ASP A 180 -11.69 5.05 -14.53
C ASP A 180 -12.15 5.36 -15.94
N GLU A 181 -11.24 5.51 -16.91
CA GLU A 181 -11.58 5.71 -18.31
C GLU A 181 -12.45 4.58 -18.87
N VAL A 182 -12.08 3.32 -18.57
CA VAL A 182 -12.78 2.15 -19.13
C VAL A 182 -14.00 1.79 -18.29
N VAL A 183 -13.85 1.76 -16.97
CA VAL A 183 -14.89 1.22 -16.07
C VAL A 183 -15.99 2.22 -15.80
N MET A 184 -15.67 3.53 -15.75
CA MET A 184 -16.66 4.59 -15.50
C MET A 184 -17.33 5.12 -16.78
N ASP A 185 -17.05 4.50 -17.95
CA ASP A 185 -17.80 4.78 -19.19
C ASP A 185 -19.29 4.44 -19.00
N LYS A 186 -20.13 5.48 -18.92
CA LYS A 186 -21.57 5.38 -18.65
C LYS A 186 -22.34 4.63 -19.75
N SER A 187 -21.77 4.50 -20.93
CA SER A 187 -22.40 3.83 -22.09
C SER A 187 -22.29 2.31 -22.02
N LYS A 188 -21.40 1.75 -21.15
CA LYS A 188 -21.06 0.33 -21.12
C LYS A 188 -21.31 -0.34 -19.76
N ASN A 189 -21.71 -1.58 -19.83
CA ASN A 189 -21.55 -2.53 -18.73
C ASN A 189 -20.12 -3.06 -18.76
N VAL A 190 -19.37 -2.95 -17.67
CA VAL A 190 -17.98 -3.41 -17.64
C VAL A 190 -17.84 -4.51 -16.60
N LEU A 191 -17.45 -5.69 -17.05
CA LEU A 191 -17.21 -6.84 -16.20
C LEU A 191 -15.70 -6.97 -15.95
N VAL A 192 -15.27 -6.82 -14.70
CA VAL A 192 -13.86 -6.81 -14.31
C VAL A 192 -13.51 -8.01 -13.46
N GLN A 193 -12.50 -8.77 -13.88
CA GLN A 193 -11.83 -9.77 -13.05
C GLN A 193 -10.61 -9.15 -12.38
N PHE A 194 -10.65 -9.02 -11.07
CA PHE A 194 -9.47 -8.73 -10.26
C PHE A 194 -8.75 -10.04 -9.91
N HIS A 195 -7.49 -10.14 -10.30
CA HIS A 195 -6.71 -11.36 -10.16
C HIS A 195 -5.36 -11.13 -9.48
N ALA A 196 -4.69 -12.23 -9.13
CA ALA A 196 -3.30 -12.26 -8.72
C ALA A 196 -2.54 -13.31 -9.57
N PRO A 197 -1.29 -13.07 -10.00
CA PRO A 197 -0.52 -13.98 -10.84
C PRO A 197 -0.30 -15.38 -10.23
N TRP A 198 -0.17 -15.43 -8.91
CA TRP A 198 0.03 -16.68 -8.15
C TRP A 198 -1.28 -17.42 -7.80
N CYS A 199 -2.45 -16.83 -8.10
CA CYS A 199 -3.76 -17.40 -7.75
C CYS A 199 -4.15 -18.55 -8.69
N GLY A 200 -4.18 -19.78 -8.20
CA GLY A 200 -4.57 -20.96 -8.98
C GLY A 200 -6.01 -20.93 -9.49
N HIS A 201 -6.96 -20.37 -8.72
CA HIS A 201 -8.34 -20.19 -9.16
C HIS A 201 -8.46 -19.15 -10.28
N CYS A 202 -7.65 -18.11 -10.25
CA CYS A 202 -7.58 -17.10 -11.31
C CYS A 202 -7.09 -17.72 -12.62
N LYS A 203 -6.04 -18.56 -12.57
CA LYS A 203 -5.52 -19.28 -13.72
C LYS A 203 -6.54 -20.22 -14.35
N LYS A 204 -7.34 -20.90 -13.54
CA LYS A 204 -8.44 -21.77 -14.02
C LYS A 204 -9.58 -20.98 -14.65
N LEU A 205 -9.82 -19.75 -14.18
CA LEU A 205 -10.88 -18.88 -14.71
C LEU A 205 -10.47 -18.18 -16.01
N ALA A 206 -9.16 -17.95 -16.25
CA ALA A 206 -8.69 -17.20 -17.41
C ALA A 206 -9.26 -17.69 -18.76
N PRO A 207 -9.23 -18.98 -19.11
CA PRO A 207 -9.80 -19.45 -20.38
C PRO A 207 -11.32 -19.24 -20.50
N VAL A 208 -12.03 -19.29 -19.38
CA VAL A 208 -13.48 -18.99 -19.33
C VAL A 208 -13.71 -17.48 -19.56
N TRP A 209 -12.85 -16.65 -19.01
CA TRP A 209 -12.90 -15.20 -19.14
C TRP A 209 -12.63 -14.75 -20.56
N ASP A 210 -11.59 -15.30 -21.19
CA ASP A 210 -11.25 -15.04 -22.60
C ASP A 210 -12.40 -15.47 -23.52
N LYS A 211 -12.96 -16.67 -23.31
CA LYS A 211 -14.08 -17.17 -24.10
C LYS A 211 -15.35 -16.33 -23.96
N LEU A 212 -15.64 -15.83 -22.77
CA LEU A 212 -16.75 -14.90 -22.53
C LEU A 212 -16.58 -13.63 -23.36
N ALA A 213 -15.38 -13.03 -23.31
CA ALA A 213 -15.09 -11.81 -24.07
C ALA A 213 -15.20 -12.01 -25.58
N GLU A 214 -14.61 -13.09 -26.10
CA GLU A 214 -14.73 -13.46 -27.53
C GLU A 214 -16.19 -13.66 -27.96
N THR A 215 -17.01 -14.31 -27.12
CA THR A 215 -18.43 -14.56 -27.43
C THR A 215 -19.21 -13.25 -27.51
N LEU A 216 -19.00 -12.34 -26.54
CA LEU A 216 -19.68 -11.04 -26.52
C LEU A 216 -19.27 -10.17 -27.71
N GLU A 217 -18.00 -10.23 -28.11
CA GLU A 217 -17.50 -9.53 -29.30
C GLU A 217 -18.12 -10.08 -30.58
N ALA A 218 -18.18 -11.42 -30.73
CA ALA A 218 -18.80 -12.08 -31.86
C ALA A 218 -20.32 -11.80 -31.98
N GLU A 219 -21.01 -11.66 -30.85
CA GLU A 219 -22.42 -11.25 -30.78
C GLU A 219 -22.64 -9.75 -30.98
N LYS A 220 -21.55 -8.97 -31.20
CA LYS A 220 -21.59 -7.50 -31.34
C LYS A 220 -22.27 -6.78 -30.17
N LYS A 221 -22.01 -7.23 -28.95
CA LYS A 221 -22.48 -6.58 -27.72
C LYS A 221 -21.60 -5.38 -27.41
N GLU A 222 -21.75 -4.29 -28.17
CA GLU A 222 -20.93 -3.06 -28.07
C GLU A 222 -21.08 -2.34 -26.73
N ASP A 223 -22.19 -2.59 -26.02
CA ASP A 223 -22.48 -2.01 -24.71
C ASP A 223 -21.92 -2.83 -23.54
N VAL A 224 -21.12 -3.89 -23.80
CA VAL A 224 -20.48 -4.71 -22.78
C VAL A 224 -18.98 -4.77 -23.03
N ALA A 225 -18.19 -4.50 -22.00
CA ALA A 225 -16.74 -4.70 -22.01
C ALA A 225 -16.34 -5.73 -20.95
N VAL A 226 -15.40 -6.60 -21.30
CA VAL A 226 -14.78 -7.56 -20.38
C VAL A 226 -13.35 -7.14 -20.13
N ALA A 227 -12.94 -7.09 -18.88
CA ALA A 227 -11.63 -6.61 -18.47
C ALA A 227 -11.02 -7.44 -17.36
N LYS A 228 -9.69 -7.36 -17.20
CA LYS A 228 -8.95 -7.95 -16.09
C LYS A 228 -7.93 -6.96 -15.53
N MET A 229 -7.64 -7.07 -14.24
CA MET A 229 -6.68 -6.23 -13.53
C MET A 229 -5.87 -7.07 -12.54
N ASP A 230 -4.55 -6.94 -12.57
CA ASP A 230 -3.71 -7.48 -11.49
C ASP A 230 -3.80 -6.57 -10.27
N ALA A 231 -4.60 -6.98 -9.30
CA ALA A 231 -4.83 -6.19 -8.09
C ALA A 231 -3.75 -6.41 -7.00
N THR A 232 -2.64 -7.08 -7.32
CA THR A 232 -1.46 -7.16 -6.45
C THR A 232 -0.50 -5.98 -6.64
N ILE A 233 -0.54 -5.35 -7.81
CA ILE A 233 0.32 -4.23 -8.21
C ILE A 233 -0.45 -3.01 -8.71
N ASN A 234 -1.78 -3.09 -8.72
CA ASN A 234 -2.67 -1.99 -9.05
C ASN A 234 -3.70 -1.80 -7.94
N GLU A 235 -3.69 -0.64 -7.30
CA GLU A 235 -4.61 -0.24 -6.25
C GLU A 235 -5.56 0.84 -6.76
N LEU A 236 -6.78 0.83 -6.23
CA LEU A 236 -7.82 1.78 -6.61
C LEU A 236 -8.36 2.52 -5.38
N PRO A 237 -8.52 3.85 -5.43
CA PRO A 237 -8.98 4.65 -4.29
C PRO A 237 -10.38 4.24 -3.79
N HIS A 238 -11.23 3.76 -4.69
CA HIS A 238 -12.66 3.50 -4.43
C HIS A 238 -13.08 2.05 -4.65
N SER A 239 -12.13 1.13 -4.92
CA SER A 239 -12.46 -0.26 -5.26
C SER A 239 -11.44 -1.25 -4.68
N ARG A 240 -11.54 -1.52 -3.38
CA ARG A 240 -10.62 -2.45 -2.70
C ARG A 240 -10.97 -3.91 -3.00
N VAL A 241 -9.94 -4.70 -3.28
CA VAL A 241 -10.01 -6.13 -3.56
C VAL A 241 -9.35 -6.90 -2.41
N ARG A 242 -10.11 -7.75 -1.73
CA ARG A 242 -9.64 -8.49 -0.54
C ARG A 242 -9.36 -9.97 -0.79
N SER A 243 -9.84 -10.51 -1.91
CA SER A 243 -9.69 -11.93 -2.25
C SER A 243 -9.59 -12.14 -3.75
N PHE A 244 -9.02 -13.27 -4.19
CA PHE A 244 -8.81 -13.59 -5.60
C PHE A 244 -9.40 -14.94 -6.00
N PRO A 245 -10.05 -15.00 -7.20
CA PRO A 245 -10.47 -13.87 -8.03
C PRO A 245 -11.69 -13.17 -7.45
N THR A 246 -11.73 -11.84 -7.51
CA THR A 246 -12.96 -11.07 -7.33
C THR A 246 -13.47 -10.66 -8.71
N ILE A 247 -14.77 -10.78 -8.94
CA ILE A 247 -15.43 -10.41 -10.18
C ILE A 247 -16.48 -9.34 -9.86
N ARG A 248 -16.43 -8.20 -10.56
CA ARG A 248 -17.39 -7.12 -10.39
C ARG A 248 -17.94 -6.65 -11.71
N LEU A 249 -19.25 -6.48 -11.75
CA LEU A 249 -19.98 -5.83 -12.85
C LEU A 249 -20.22 -4.37 -12.46
N TYR A 250 -19.76 -3.46 -13.30
CA TYR A 250 -20.08 -2.04 -13.26
C TYR A 250 -21.13 -1.77 -14.31
N LYS A 251 -22.37 -1.53 -13.89
CA LYS A 251 -23.52 -1.37 -14.79
C LYS A 251 -23.41 -0.06 -15.59
N LYS A 252 -23.89 -0.06 -16.82
CA LYS A 252 -24.06 1.17 -17.60
C LYS A 252 -25.05 2.12 -16.89
N GLY A 253 -24.89 3.42 -17.09
CA GLY A 253 -25.71 4.46 -16.50
C GLY A 253 -24.90 5.44 -15.67
N ASP A 254 -25.55 6.46 -15.16
CA ASP A 254 -24.90 7.56 -14.42
C ASP A 254 -24.35 7.12 -13.08
N ASP A 255 -25.04 6.23 -12.38
CA ASP A 255 -24.67 5.81 -11.03
C ASP A 255 -23.57 4.74 -11.01
N LYS A 256 -23.28 4.13 -12.18
CA LYS A 256 -22.26 3.06 -12.29
C LYS A 256 -22.36 2.04 -11.14
N GLU A 257 -23.58 1.55 -10.89
CA GLU A 257 -23.81 0.57 -9.83
C GLU A 257 -22.84 -0.61 -9.94
N GLN A 258 -22.14 -0.90 -8.85
CA GLN A 258 -21.20 -2.00 -8.74
C GLN A 258 -21.88 -3.23 -8.12
N VAL A 259 -21.81 -4.37 -8.80
CA VAL A 259 -22.34 -5.65 -8.32
C VAL A 259 -21.22 -6.67 -8.28
N GLU A 260 -20.97 -7.26 -7.11
CA GLU A 260 -20.01 -8.36 -7.00
C GLU A 260 -20.65 -9.70 -7.41
N TYR A 261 -19.98 -10.42 -8.30
CA TYR A 261 -20.46 -11.71 -8.79
C TYR A 261 -20.00 -12.85 -7.88
N ASN A 262 -20.97 -13.51 -7.27
CA ASN A 262 -20.76 -14.64 -6.36
C ASN A 262 -21.30 -15.98 -6.92
N GLY A 263 -21.64 -16.04 -8.20
CA GLY A 263 -22.17 -17.21 -8.87
C GLY A 263 -21.13 -18.23 -9.30
N GLU A 264 -21.58 -19.28 -10.02
CA GLU A 264 -20.71 -20.31 -10.58
C GLU A 264 -19.78 -19.73 -11.65
N ARG A 265 -18.52 -20.14 -11.61
CA ARG A 265 -17.44 -19.67 -12.49
C ARG A 265 -17.19 -20.66 -13.63
N LYS A 266 -18.27 -21.17 -14.24
CA LYS A 266 -18.23 -22.09 -15.37
C LYS A 266 -18.98 -21.49 -16.56
N PHE A 267 -18.43 -21.66 -17.73
CA PHE A 267 -19.10 -21.26 -18.97
C PHE A 267 -19.97 -22.45 -19.42
N PHE A 268 -21.29 -22.30 -19.38
CA PHE A 268 -22.21 -23.25 -19.97
C PHE A 268 -22.66 -22.72 -21.34
N PHE A 269 -22.26 -23.38 -22.42
CA PHE A 269 -22.95 -23.21 -23.69
C PHE A 269 -24.36 -23.80 -23.57
N LYS A 270 -25.36 -22.98 -23.77
CA LYS A 270 -26.70 -23.44 -24.20
C LYS A 270 -26.90 -23.17 -25.66
#